data_455913114bf9859460b09ae96718f907
#
_entry.id   455913114bf9859460b09ae96718f907
#
_cell.length_a   1.000
_cell.length_b   1.000
_cell.length_c   1.000
_cell.angle_alpha   90.00
_cell.angle_beta   90.00
_cell.angle_gamma   90.00
#
_symmetry.space_group_name_H-M   'P 1'
#
loop_
_entity.id
_entity.type
_entity.pdbx_description
1 polymer ?
#
loop_
_entity_poly.entity_id
_entity_poly.type
_entity_poly.pdbx_seq_one_letter_code
_entity_poly.pdbx_strand_id
1 'polypeptide(L)'
;MAEADPRLIELLSYYRDAELHGASLLMRLIKLMDDPDAQVKLSLHLHDETRHAWLWTKRINDLGAKPMKISDGYQTRVGLRTVPRTLLDILALTVVVEERSFSRYQEHLTKHDNDEQTLAVLKEVTNDEKWHMAWIRLKLLEIARQQGDESKAEAAIEKYRKIDAEVYAALKAKEIAVFGESVA
;
A
#
# COMPACT_ATOMS: atom_id res chain seq x y z
N MET A 1 -8.59 -29.70 11.41
CA MET A 1 -8.76 -28.51 10.58
C MET A 1 -7.89 -28.70 9.35
N ALA A 2 -8.40 -28.41 8.15
CA ALA A 2 -7.54 -28.42 6.97
C ALA A 2 -6.42 -27.38 7.17
N GLU A 3 -5.22 -27.73 6.73
CA GLU A 3 -4.08 -26.79 6.74
C GLU A 3 -4.39 -25.63 5.79
N ALA A 4 -4.12 -24.40 6.22
CA ALA A 4 -4.36 -23.23 5.38
C ALA A 4 -3.48 -23.27 4.13
N ASP A 5 -4.00 -22.84 2.98
CA ASP A 5 -3.22 -22.74 1.74
C ASP A 5 -1.99 -21.85 1.96
N PRO A 6 -0.76 -22.37 1.82
CA PRO A 6 0.46 -21.58 2.02
C PRO A 6 0.53 -20.33 1.11
N ARG A 7 -0.07 -20.40 -0.10
CA ARG A 7 -0.12 -19.25 -1.04
C ARG A 7 -1.00 -18.12 -0.51
N LEU A 8 -2.14 -18.48 0.12
CA LEU A 8 -2.99 -17.47 0.77
C LEU A 8 -2.24 -16.83 1.95
N ILE A 9 -1.53 -17.63 2.76
CA ILE A 9 -0.74 -17.08 3.88
C ILE A 9 0.37 -16.14 3.39
N GLU A 10 1.04 -16.48 2.29
CA GLU A 10 2.06 -15.63 1.66
C GLU A 10 1.42 -14.32 1.18
N LEU A 11 0.29 -14.37 0.47
CA LEU A 11 -0.43 -13.18 -0.02
C LEU A 11 -0.88 -12.27 1.13
N LEU A 12 -1.50 -12.80 2.19
CA LEU A 12 -1.92 -12.01 3.34
C LEU A 12 -0.71 -11.42 4.10
N SER A 13 0.40 -12.15 4.15
CA SER A 13 1.66 -11.65 4.74
C SER A 13 2.25 -10.52 3.91
N TYR A 14 2.12 -10.60 2.60
CA TYR A 14 2.50 -9.54 1.67
C TYR A 14 1.63 -8.28 1.89
N TYR A 15 0.32 -8.41 2.04
CA TYR A 15 -0.55 -7.28 2.35
C TYR A 15 -0.15 -6.62 3.68
N ARG A 16 0.05 -7.43 4.73
CA ARG A 16 0.55 -6.94 6.01
C ARG A 16 1.87 -6.15 5.88
N ASP A 17 2.80 -6.63 5.07
CA ASP A 17 4.10 -5.98 4.83
C ASP A 17 3.91 -4.63 4.11
N ALA A 18 2.98 -4.57 3.15
CA ALA A 18 2.62 -3.34 2.45
C ALA A 18 2.14 -2.25 3.40
N GLU A 19 1.20 -2.57 4.31
CA GLU A 19 0.69 -1.63 5.32
C GLU A 19 1.80 -1.11 6.24
N LEU A 20 2.71 -1.98 6.70
CA LEU A 20 3.84 -1.56 7.54
C LEU A 20 4.80 -0.61 6.81
N HIS A 21 4.98 -0.79 5.51
CA HIS A 21 5.77 0.14 4.69
C HIS A 21 5.01 1.46 4.46
N GLY A 22 3.70 1.44 4.24
CA GLY A 22 2.82 2.61 4.19
C GLY A 22 2.94 3.42 5.49
N ALA A 23 2.79 2.78 6.63
CA ALA A 23 2.98 3.39 7.95
C ALA A 23 4.37 4.07 8.08
N SER A 24 5.43 3.45 7.56
CA SER A 24 6.78 4.04 7.57
C SER A 24 6.88 5.31 6.72
N LEU A 25 6.22 5.37 5.56
CA LEU A 25 6.15 6.59 4.74
C LEU A 25 5.39 7.70 5.46
N LEU A 26 4.25 7.38 6.08
CA LEU A 26 3.46 8.34 6.85
C LEU A 26 4.23 8.92 8.05
N MET A 27 4.99 8.09 8.77
CA MET A 27 5.86 8.57 9.85
C MET A 27 6.94 9.55 9.35
N ARG A 28 7.43 9.39 8.11
CA ARG A 28 8.34 10.37 7.49
C ARG A 28 7.60 11.65 7.14
N LEU A 29 6.39 11.56 6.57
CA LEU A 29 5.55 12.72 6.26
C LEU A 29 5.21 13.52 7.52
N ILE A 30 4.83 12.87 8.61
CA ILE A 30 4.57 13.51 9.91
C ILE A 30 5.76 14.36 10.37
N LYS A 31 6.98 13.86 10.20
CA LYS A 31 8.21 14.59 10.61
C LYS A 31 8.55 15.79 9.70
N LEU A 32 8.02 15.83 8.49
CA LEU A 32 8.33 16.86 7.49
C LEU A 32 7.20 17.86 7.27
N MET A 33 6.03 17.60 7.83
CA MET A 33 4.83 18.41 7.64
C MET A 33 4.59 19.31 8.84
N ASP A 34 4.68 20.62 8.67
CA ASP A 34 4.45 21.58 9.74
C ASP A 34 2.98 22.03 9.86
N ASP A 35 2.14 21.67 8.87
CA ASP A 35 0.71 22.01 8.84
C ASP A 35 -0.07 21.21 9.90
N PRO A 36 -0.71 21.87 10.90
CA PRO A 36 -1.42 21.20 11.97
C PRO A 36 -2.60 20.33 11.48
N ASP A 37 -3.34 20.77 10.48
CA ASP A 37 -4.49 20.03 9.93
C ASP A 37 -4.01 18.78 9.19
N ALA A 38 -2.90 18.87 8.47
CA ALA A 38 -2.26 17.72 7.86
C ALA A 38 -1.70 16.75 8.91
N GLN A 39 -1.18 17.23 10.04
CA GLN A 39 -0.73 16.37 11.14
C GLN A 39 -1.86 15.50 11.70
N VAL A 40 -3.06 16.05 11.84
CA VAL A 40 -4.24 15.27 12.28
C VAL A 40 -4.57 14.17 11.28
N LYS A 41 -4.64 14.51 9.99
CA LYS A 41 -4.95 13.53 8.92
C LYS A 41 -3.88 12.46 8.76
N LEU A 42 -2.59 12.84 8.84
CA LEU A 42 -1.47 11.90 8.81
C LEU A 42 -1.51 10.93 10.00
N SER A 43 -1.87 11.43 11.19
CA SER A 43 -1.98 10.58 12.38
C SER A 43 -3.13 9.57 12.27
N LEU A 44 -4.27 9.99 11.70
CA LEU A 44 -5.40 9.10 11.44
C LEU A 44 -5.03 8.05 10.37
N HIS A 45 -4.44 8.48 9.27
CA HIS A 45 -3.97 7.58 8.22
C HIS A 45 -2.96 6.55 8.75
N LEU A 46 -1.96 6.99 9.54
CA LEU A 46 -1.01 6.10 10.21
C LEU A 46 -1.69 5.10 11.14
N HIS A 47 -2.72 5.53 11.87
CA HIS A 47 -3.53 4.64 12.71
C HIS A 47 -4.19 3.56 11.84
N ASP A 48 -4.78 3.93 10.71
CA ASP A 48 -5.44 2.97 9.81
C ASP A 48 -4.44 1.97 9.23
N GLU A 49 -3.27 2.40 8.71
CA GLU A 49 -2.22 1.51 8.19
C GLU A 49 -1.78 0.46 9.23
N THR A 50 -1.55 0.89 10.48
CA THR A 50 -1.15 -0.03 11.55
C THR A 50 -2.29 -0.95 11.96
N ARG A 51 -3.54 -0.48 11.89
CA ARG A 51 -4.74 -1.30 12.11
C ARG A 51 -4.93 -2.32 10.98
N HIS A 52 -4.74 -1.93 9.72
CA HIS A 52 -4.79 -2.84 8.58
C HIS A 52 -3.73 -3.95 8.72
N ALA A 53 -2.49 -3.60 9.06
CA ALA A 53 -1.43 -4.58 9.33
C ALA A 53 -1.82 -5.56 10.45
N TRP A 54 -2.53 -5.09 11.48
CA TRP A 54 -3.08 -5.93 12.55
C TRP A 54 -4.21 -6.84 12.04
N LEU A 55 -5.13 -6.33 11.23
CA LEU A 55 -6.22 -7.12 10.65
C LEU A 55 -5.69 -8.29 9.83
N TRP A 56 -4.69 -8.05 8.98
CA TRP A 56 -4.01 -9.12 8.23
C TRP A 56 -3.28 -10.11 9.14
N THR A 57 -2.59 -9.61 10.17
CA THR A 57 -1.94 -10.47 11.18
C THR A 57 -2.95 -11.37 11.88
N LYS A 58 -4.06 -10.78 12.32
CA LYS A 58 -5.14 -11.50 12.96
C LYS A 58 -5.73 -12.56 12.03
N ARG A 59 -6.01 -12.20 10.77
CA ARG A 59 -6.57 -13.12 9.78
C ARG A 59 -5.65 -14.32 9.54
N ILE A 60 -4.34 -14.11 9.40
CA ILE A 60 -3.35 -15.19 9.28
C ILE A 60 -3.38 -16.11 10.51
N ASN A 61 -3.46 -15.55 11.71
CA ASN A 61 -3.56 -16.35 12.94
C ASN A 61 -4.87 -17.13 13.02
N ASP A 62 -6.00 -16.57 12.60
CA ASP A 62 -7.31 -17.23 12.56
C ASP A 62 -7.30 -18.44 11.58
N LEU A 63 -6.46 -18.38 10.53
CA LEU A 63 -6.20 -19.50 9.62
C LEU A 63 -5.24 -20.56 10.20
N GLY A 64 -4.78 -20.40 11.45
CA GLY A 64 -3.87 -21.33 12.11
C GLY A 64 -2.41 -21.16 11.73
N ALA A 65 -2.05 -20.10 11.02
CA ALA A 65 -0.69 -19.82 10.54
C ALA A 65 -0.02 -18.65 11.29
N LYS A 66 1.19 -18.30 10.88
CA LYS A 66 1.92 -17.11 11.35
C LYS A 66 2.32 -16.25 10.15
N PRO A 67 2.38 -14.90 10.33
CA PRO A 67 2.85 -14.02 9.28
C PRO A 67 4.26 -14.40 8.80
N MET A 68 4.41 -14.47 7.50
CA MET A 68 5.70 -14.69 6.86
C MET A 68 6.48 -13.38 6.75
N LYS A 69 7.80 -13.46 6.78
CA LYS A 69 8.68 -12.32 6.48
C LYS A 69 8.78 -12.15 4.97
N ILE A 70 8.38 -11.00 4.47
CA ILE A 70 8.52 -10.63 3.06
C ILE A 70 9.84 -9.85 2.89
N SER A 71 10.79 -10.43 2.16
CA SER A 71 12.13 -9.83 1.95
C SER A 71 12.27 -9.11 0.59
N ASP A 72 11.37 -9.37 -0.35
CA ASP A 72 11.44 -8.91 -1.73
C ASP A 72 10.06 -8.44 -2.22
N GLY A 73 9.35 -7.72 -1.35
CA GLY A 73 8.02 -7.17 -1.62
C GLY A 73 8.07 -5.94 -2.55
N TYR A 74 6.91 -5.53 -3.03
CA TYR A 74 6.73 -4.38 -3.92
C TYR A 74 7.38 -3.11 -3.36
N GLN A 75 7.09 -2.74 -2.10
CA GLN A 75 7.60 -1.52 -1.48
C GLN A 75 9.13 -1.55 -1.33
N THR A 76 9.70 -2.71 -0.98
CA THR A 76 11.15 -2.90 -0.96
C THR A 76 11.76 -2.65 -2.33
N ARG A 77 11.19 -3.21 -3.40
CA ARG A 77 11.67 -3.03 -4.77
C ARG A 77 11.53 -1.59 -5.26
N VAL A 78 10.43 -0.91 -4.95
CA VAL A 78 10.25 0.51 -5.24
C VAL A 78 11.31 1.33 -4.51
N GLY A 79 11.55 1.07 -3.22
CA GLY A 79 12.57 1.73 -2.42
C GLY A 79 14.00 1.56 -2.96
N LEU A 80 14.31 0.41 -3.59
CA LEU A 80 15.59 0.18 -4.26
C LEU A 80 15.74 0.97 -5.57
N ARG A 81 14.63 1.32 -6.23
CA ARG A 81 14.63 2.09 -7.49
C ARG A 81 14.68 3.59 -7.27
N THR A 82 14.18 4.07 -6.13
CA THR A 82 14.08 5.49 -5.87
C THR A 82 14.07 5.79 -4.38
N VAL A 83 14.78 6.86 -3.99
CA VAL A 83 14.73 7.41 -2.64
C VAL A 83 14.10 8.80 -2.73
N PRO A 84 12.84 8.99 -2.28
CA PRO A 84 12.21 10.30 -2.29
C PRO A 84 12.94 11.23 -1.32
N ARG A 85 13.28 12.45 -1.80
CA ARG A 85 14.12 13.40 -1.06
C ARG A 85 13.35 14.62 -0.56
N THR A 86 12.28 15.00 -1.24
CA THR A 86 11.46 16.16 -0.91
C THR A 86 10.11 15.74 -0.35
N LEU A 87 9.43 16.65 0.36
CA LEU A 87 8.06 16.44 0.82
C LEU A 87 7.12 16.09 -0.36
N LEU A 88 7.26 16.81 -1.47
CA LEU A 88 6.47 16.57 -2.69
C LEU A 88 6.75 15.17 -3.27
N ASP A 89 8.00 14.73 -3.33
CA ASP A 89 8.37 13.38 -3.77
C ASP A 89 7.75 12.29 -2.87
N ILE A 90 7.77 12.47 -1.54
CA ILE A 90 7.21 11.48 -0.60
C ILE A 90 5.69 11.42 -0.76
N LEU A 91 5.01 12.56 -0.85
CA LEU A 91 3.57 12.60 -1.10
C LEU A 91 3.19 11.92 -2.42
N ALA A 92 3.93 12.21 -3.51
CA ALA A 92 3.68 11.59 -4.81
C ALA A 92 3.93 10.07 -4.79
N LEU A 93 4.98 9.60 -4.12
CA LEU A 93 5.21 8.18 -3.92
C LEU A 93 4.07 7.54 -3.10
N THR A 94 3.62 8.19 -2.03
CA THR A 94 2.51 7.70 -1.21
C THR A 94 1.24 7.57 -2.06
N VAL A 95 0.88 8.58 -2.89
CA VAL A 95 -0.27 8.48 -3.83
C VAL A 95 -0.18 7.21 -4.68
N VAL A 96 0.98 6.93 -5.27
CA VAL A 96 1.14 5.79 -6.18
C VAL A 96 1.10 4.45 -5.44
N VAL A 97 1.67 4.38 -4.23
CA VAL A 97 1.63 3.17 -3.39
C VAL A 97 0.20 2.86 -2.95
N GLU A 98 -0.57 3.89 -2.52
CA GLU A 98 -1.98 3.74 -2.16
C GLU A 98 -2.83 3.27 -3.36
N GLU A 99 -2.66 3.89 -4.53
CA GLU A 99 -3.33 3.48 -5.76
C GLU A 99 -3.04 2.00 -6.09
N ARG A 100 -1.82 1.53 -5.86
CA ARG A 100 -1.42 0.14 -6.07
C ARG A 100 -2.05 -0.81 -5.06
N SER A 101 -2.02 -0.47 -3.77
CA SER A 101 -2.63 -1.26 -2.69
C SER A 101 -4.14 -1.41 -2.94
N PHE A 102 -4.83 -0.30 -3.21
CA PHE A 102 -6.25 -0.30 -3.53
C PHE A 102 -6.58 -1.19 -4.74
N SER A 103 -5.80 -1.07 -5.84
CA SER A 103 -6.00 -1.89 -7.04
C SER A 103 -5.86 -3.39 -6.75
N ARG A 104 -4.87 -3.79 -5.95
CA ARG A 104 -4.67 -5.19 -5.56
C ARG A 104 -5.79 -5.72 -4.68
N TYR A 105 -6.26 -4.94 -3.72
CA TYR A 105 -7.42 -5.32 -2.89
C TYR A 105 -8.68 -5.46 -3.72
N GLN A 106 -8.92 -4.56 -4.69
CA GLN A 106 -10.05 -4.65 -5.62
C GLN A 106 -9.97 -5.93 -6.48
N GLU A 107 -8.79 -6.27 -7.01
CA GLU A 107 -8.58 -7.50 -7.76
C GLU A 107 -8.87 -8.73 -6.89
N HIS A 108 -8.38 -8.76 -5.64
CA HIS A 108 -8.62 -9.87 -4.73
C HIS A 108 -10.10 -10.00 -4.33
N LEU A 109 -10.84 -8.90 -4.17
CA LEU A 109 -12.27 -8.91 -3.90
C LEU A 109 -13.09 -9.63 -4.99
N THR A 110 -12.60 -9.69 -6.22
CA THR A 110 -13.27 -10.37 -7.33
C THR A 110 -13.05 -11.88 -7.36
N LYS A 111 -12.15 -12.44 -6.56
CA LYS A 111 -11.89 -13.87 -6.51
C LYS A 111 -13.05 -14.61 -5.85
N HIS A 112 -13.45 -15.73 -6.46
CA HIS A 112 -14.62 -16.51 -6.02
C HIS A 112 -14.35 -17.46 -4.85
N ASP A 113 -13.08 -17.72 -4.54
CA ASP A 113 -12.62 -18.66 -3.52
C ASP A 113 -12.32 -18.02 -2.16
N ASN A 114 -12.61 -16.72 -2.03
CA ASN A 114 -12.46 -16.03 -0.76
C ASN A 114 -13.46 -16.54 0.30
N ASP A 115 -12.96 -16.88 1.46
CA ASP A 115 -13.81 -17.10 2.63
C ASP A 115 -14.42 -15.80 3.17
N GLU A 116 -15.51 -15.91 3.92
CA GLU A 116 -16.27 -14.77 4.42
C GLU A 116 -15.45 -13.84 5.32
N GLN A 117 -14.53 -14.38 6.13
CA GLN A 117 -13.70 -13.58 7.05
C GLN A 117 -12.61 -12.82 6.29
N THR A 118 -11.99 -13.43 5.29
CA THR A 118 -11.03 -12.74 4.40
C THR A 118 -11.72 -11.63 3.61
N LEU A 119 -12.93 -11.89 3.08
CA LEU A 119 -13.75 -10.86 2.43
C LEU A 119 -14.11 -9.69 3.36
N ALA A 120 -14.40 -9.95 4.63
CA ALA A 120 -14.70 -8.89 5.59
C ALA A 120 -13.50 -7.96 5.79
N VAL A 121 -12.29 -8.51 5.97
CA VAL A 121 -11.06 -7.72 6.08
C VAL A 121 -10.78 -6.93 4.80
N LEU A 122 -10.87 -7.56 3.63
CA LEU A 122 -10.67 -6.89 2.35
C LEU A 122 -11.61 -5.70 2.16
N LYS A 123 -12.90 -5.86 2.49
CA LYS A 123 -13.89 -4.78 2.38
C LYS A 123 -13.59 -3.62 3.32
N GLU A 124 -13.19 -3.92 4.55
CA GLU A 124 -12.86 -2.91 5.56
C GLU A 124 -11.65 -2.09 5.10
N VAL A 125 -10.53 -2.74 4.80
CA VAL A 125 -9.30 -2.09 4.33
C VAL A 125 -9.56 -1.28 3.05
N THR A 126 -10.16 -1.90 2.02
CA THR A 126 -10.46 -1.23 0.75
C THR A 126 -11.34 0.01 0.92
N ASN A 127 -12.24 0.02 1.91
CA ASN A 127 -13.09 1.19 2.14
C ASN A 127 -12.27 2.37 2.68
N ASP A 128 -11.32 2.12 3.55
CA ASP A 128 -10.47 3.16 4.13
C ASP A 128 -9.50 3.74 3.10
N GLU A 129 -8.96 2.93 2.20
CA GLU A 129 -8.06 3.37 1.12
C GLU A 129 -8.64 4.49 0.24
N LYS A 130 -9.98 4.58 0.13
CA LYS A 130 -10.64 5.62 -0.67
C LYS A 130 -10.34 7.02 -0.12
N TRP A 131 -10.39 7.20 1.20
CA TRP A 131 -10.10 8.51 1.78
C TRP A 131 -8.59 8.75 1.86
N HIS A 132 -7.76 7.72 2.05
CA HIS A 132 -6.30 7.80 2.00
C HIS A 132 -5.84 8.41 0.68
N MET A 133 -6.23 7.79 -0.44
CA MET A 133 -5.92 8.30 -1.78
C MET A 133 -6.42 9.72 -2.02
N ALA A 134 -7.66 10.02 -1.63
CA ALA A 134 -8.26 11.31 -1.89
C ALA A 134 -7.53 12.45 -1.16
N TRP A 135 -7.32 12.30 0.16
CA TRP A 135 -6.73 13.38 0.94
C TRP A 135 -5.24 13.57 0.66
N ILE A 136 -4.47 12.47 0.45
CA ILE A 136 -3.03 12.59 0.18
C ILE A 136 -2.78 13.27 -1.17
N ARG A 137 -3.61 12.97 -2.18
CA ARG A 137 -3.55 13.62 -3.48
C ARG A 137 -3.90 15.11 -3.40
N LEU A 138 -4.93 15.48 -2.64
CA LEU A 138 -5.28 16.89 -2.40
C LEU A 138 -4.14 17.62 -1.71
N LYS A 139 -3.49 17.03 -0.73
CA LYS A 139 -2.36 17.64 -0.03
C LYS A 139 -1.14 17.82 -0.92
N LEU A 140 -0.87 16.85 -1.79
CA LEU A 140 0.20 16.96 -2.80
C LEU A 140 -0.05 18.17 -3.74
N LEU A 141 -1.27 18.34 -4.25
CA LEU A 141 -1.64 19.47 -5.10
C LEU A 141 -1.52 20.80 -4.36
N GLU A 142 -1.95 20.86 -3.11
CA GLU A 142 -1.82 22.05 -2.26
C GLU A 142 -0.35 22.46 -2.09
N ILE A 143 0.54 21.51 -1.76
CA ILE A 143 1.98 21.78 -1.60
C ILE A 143 2.59 22.26 -2.92
N ALA A 144 2.21 21.66 -4.05
CA ALA A 144 2.70 22.09 -5.36
C ALA A 144 2.26 23.51 -5.71
N ARG A 145 1.00 23.89 -5.40
CA ARG A 145 0.50 25.27 -5.54
C ARG A 145 1.27 26.26 -4.68
N GLN A 146 1.53 25.91 -3.42
CA GLN A 146 2.32 26.75 -2.52
C GLN A 146 3.75 26.98 -3.03
N GLN A 147 4.30 26.03 -3.80
CA GLN A 147 5.59 26.16 -4.50
C GLN A 147 5.50 26.91 -5.85
N GLY A 148 4.34 27.44 -6.20
CA GLY A 148 4.11 28.23 -7.41
C GLY A 148 3.99 27.45 -8.71
N ASP A 149 3.92 26.11 -8.66
CA ASP A 149 3.85 25.27 -9.86
C ASP A 149 3.09 23.95 -9.60
N GLU A 150 1.80 23.97 -9.88
CA GLU A 150 0.92 22.81 -9.70
C GLU A 150 1.30 21.64 -10.62
N SER A 151 1.93 21.89 -11.78
CA SER A 151 2.34 20.84 -12.71
C SER A 151 3.41 19.91 -12.13
N LYS A 152 4.15 20.34 -11.11
CA LYS A 152 5.12 19.51 -10.38
C LYS A 152 4.47 18.32 -9.68
N ALA A 153 3.23 18.45 -9.23
CA ALA A 153 2.51 17.33 -8.62
C ALA A 153 2.27 16.19 -9.61
N GLU A 154 1.73 16.49 -10.78
CA GLU A 154 1.46 15.47 -11.80
C GLU A 154 2.77 14.89 -12.36
N ALA A 155 3.80 15.71 -12.57
CA ALA A 155 5.12 15.23 -12.99
C ALA A 155 5.75 14.25 -11.97
N ALA A 156 5.59 14.55 -10.67
CA ALA A 156 6.07 13.67 -9.60
C ALA A 156 5.27 12.36 -9.55
N ILE A 157 3.94 12.40 -9.64
CA ILE A 157 3.09 11.20 -9.71
C ILE A 157 3.49 10.33 -10.90
N GLU A 158 3.63 10.92 -12.10
CA GLU A 158 3.98 10.19 -13.32
C GLU A 158 5.35 9.53 -13.23
N LYS A 159 6.32 10.20 -12.61
CA LYS A 159 7.64 9.61 -12.31
C LYS A 159 7.51 8.33 -11.49
N TYR A 160 6.70 8.34 -10.43
CA TYR A 160 6.54 7.18 -9.55
C TYR A 160 5.65 6.10 -10.16
N ARG A 161 4.65 6.46 -10.97
CA ARG A 161 3.84 5.49 -11.74
C ARG A 161 4.67 4.67 -12.74
N LYS A 162 5.69 5.27 -13.37
CA LYS A 162 6.60 4.52 -14.22
C LYS A 162 7.39 3.47 -13.44
N ILE A 163 7.93 3.87 -12.28
CA ILE A 163 8.64 2.94 -11.38
C ILE A 163 7.71 1.83 -10.89
N ASP A 164 6.49 2.20 -10.46
CA ASP A 164 5.44 1.26 -10.05
C ASP A 164 5.15 0.23 -11.14
N ALA A 165 4.89 0.67 -12.37
CA ALA A 165 4.56 -0.20 -13.48
C ALA A 165 5.66 -1.23 -13.76
N GLU A 166 6.94 -0.80 -13.76
CA GLU A 166 8.09 -1.69 -13.97
C GLU A 166 8.24 -2.71 -12.82
N VAL A 167 8.14 -2.24 -11.58
CA VAL A 167 8.28 -3.09 -10.39
C VAL A 167 7.14 -4.10 -10.30
N TYR A 168 5.91 -3.64 -10.51
CA TYR A 168 4.74 -4.50 -10.41
C TYR A 168 4.70 -5.55 -11.55
N ALA A 169 5.03 -5.17 -12.78
CA ALA A 169 5.12 -6.12 -13.89
C ALA A 169 6.15 -7.23 -13.62
N ALA A 170 7.31 -6.89 -13.05
CA ALA A 170 8.33 -7.86 -12.69
C ALA A 170 7.91 -8.79 -11.55
N LEU A 171 7.15 -8.28 -10.56
CA LEU A 171 6.58 -9.10 -9.48
C LEU A 171 5.50 -10.05 -10.01
N LYS A 172 4.57 -9.55 -10.80
CA LYS A 172 3.49 -10.35 -11.39
C LYS A 172 4.05 -11.47 -12.30
N ALA A 173 5.08 -11.19 -13.08
CA ALA A 173 5.77 -12.21 -13.87
C ALA A 173 6.42 -13.30 -13.01
N LYS A 174 7.02 -12.94 -11.87
CA LYS A 174 7.58 -13.88 -10.91
C LYS A 174 6.49 -14.73 -10.24
N GLU A 175 5.38 -14.11 -9.82
CA GLU A 175 4.23 -14.81 -9.24
C GLU A 175 3.66 -15.85 -10.22
N ILE A 176 3.45 -15.48 -11.48
CA ILE A 176 2.99 -16.39 -12.54
C ILE A 176 3.97 -17.55 -12.76
N ALA A 177 5.28 -17.28 -12.78
CA ALA A 177 6.31 -18.30 -12.98
C ALA A 177 6.36 -19.33 -11.81
N VAL A 178 6.07 -18.89 -10.58
CA VAL A 178 6.11 -19.75 -9.39
C VAL A 178 4.78 -20.46 -9.15
N PHE A 179 3.65 -19.79 -9.36
CA PHE A 179 2.32 -20.25 -8.95
C PHE A 179 1.37 -20.57 -10.12
N GLY A 180 1.80 -20.39 -11.38
CA GLY A 180 1.04 -20.72 -12.59
C GLY A 180 0.08 -19.60 -13.05
N GLU A 181 -0.70 -19.02 -12.18
CA GLU A 181 -1.51 -17.81 -12.42
C GLU A 181 -1.27 -16.79 -11.30
N SER A 182 -1.37 -15.50 -11.62
CA SER A 182 -1.21 -14.42 -10.63
C SER A 182 -2.14 -14.61 -9.45
N VAL A 183 -1.58 -14.63 -8.25
CA VAL A 183 -2.32 -14.75 -6.97
C VAL A 183 -2.97 -13.42 -6.58
N ALA A 184 -2.74 -12.35 -7.36
CA ALA A 184 -3.33 -11.02 -7.13
C ALA A 184 -3.68 -10.33 -8.43
#